data_8a1548645a14c31a78653c535729941c
#
_entry.id   8a1548645a14c31a78653c535729941c
#
_cell.length_a   1.000
_cell.length_b   1.000
_cell.length_c   1.000
_cell.angle_alpha   90.00
_cell.angle_beta   90.00
_cell.angle_gamma   90.00
#
_symmetry.space_group_name_H-M   'P 1'
#
loop_
_entity.id
_entity.type
_entity.pdbx_description
1 polymer ?
#
loop_
_entity_poly.entity_id
_entity_poly.type
_entity_poly.pdbx_seq_one_letter_code
_entity_poly.pdbx_strand_id
1 'polypeptide(L)'
;MKKSDSDIPRRDFLRGLSISTATLATGPGLRSLTKVLGQNNGRKLGIALLGLGRYSTNQLGPALRETKLCYLAGVITGHQEKAEKWIADYNLKKQNVYSYENLEHIADNPEIDIVYVVTPPALHPEFAICAAKAGKHIISEKPMATSVVDCDRMIAACKAAKVKLAVGYRLHYDLYHKEMMHLAKEQDFGTFMRMTGDRGFVFGQRAWRIDKKLAGGGPMMDLGIYIVHGACMAANGVAPTSVTAQEEPKTKPELFNEVEETIRWTMDFPNGAKCEAVTSFNHSADKFRIEGAKGWMDFKEHTFTYRGIVCETSRGPLTYPAINQQAAQMDDFADCINTGRNTPVSGELGRRDMAIISAIYEAARTGKRVSVKI
;
A
#
# COMPACT_ATOMS: atom_id res chain seq x y z
N MET A 1 -0.97 -2.57 -33.31
CA MET A 1 -1.33 -3.44 -32.18
C MET A 1 -0.31 -3.19 -31.10
N LYS A 2 -0.66 -2.44 -30.06
CA LYS A 2 0.24 -2.18 -28.90
C LYS A 2 0.20 -3.41 -27.99
N LYS A 3 1.35 -4.06 -27.77
CA LYS A 3 1.48 -5.14 -26.79
C LYS A 3 1.13 -4.61 -25.39
N SER A 4 0.30 -5.35 -24.67
CA SER A 4 -0.07 -5.01 -23.29
C SER A 4 1.11 -5.21 -22.34
N ASP A 5 1.24 -4.34 -21.34
CA ASP A 5 2.30 -4.29 -20.31
C ASP A 5 2.32 -5.51 -19.34
N SER A 6 1.82 -6.69 -19.73
CA SER A 6 1.54 -7.80 -18.82
C SER A 6 2.35 -9.09 -19.04
N ASP A 7 3.32 -9.13 -19.94
CA ASP A 7 3.96 -10.40 -20.33
C ASP A 7 5.39 -10.57 -19.76
N ILE A 8 5.54 -10.60 -18.43
CA ILE A 8 6.70 -11.25 -17.81
C ILE A 8 6.16 -12.44 -17.01
N PRO A 9 6.38 -13.69 -17.44
CA PRO A 9 6.01 -14.87 -16.66
C PRO A 9 6.74 -14.85 -15.31
N ARG A 10 6.02 -15.04 -14.20
CA ARG A 10 6.57 -15.11 -12.84
C ARG A 10 7.80 -16.03 -12.76
N ARG A 11 7.79 -17.09 -13.53
CA ARG A 11 8.87 -18.11 -13.57
C ARG A 11 10.15 -17.58 -14.21
N ASP A 12 10.06 -16.74 -15.21
CA ASP A 12 11.24 -16.17 -15.88
C ASP A 12 11.74 -14.96 -15.11
N PHE A 13 10.84 -14.22 -14.46
CA PHE A 13 11.16 -13.16 -13.53
C PHE A 13 11.91 -13.70 -12.27
N LEU A 14 11.47 -14.83 -11.70
CA LEU A 14 12.10 -15.44 -10.53
C LEU A 14 13.38 -16.23 -10.86
N ARG A 15 13.60 -16.65 -12.10
CA ARG A 15 14.85 -17.32 -12.50
C ARG A 15 16.05 -16.37 -12.53
N GLY A 16 15.83 -15.08 -12.74
CA GLY A 16 16.88 -14.06 -12.61
C GLY A 16 17.36 -13.83 -11.16
N LEU A 17 16.54 -14.21 -10.18
CA LEU A 17 16.82 -14.08 -8.73
C LEU A 17 17.50 -15.33 -8.12
N SER A 18 18.18 -16.14 -8.90
CA SER A 18 18.96 -17.28 -8.39
C SER A 18 20.07 -16.78 -7.47
N ILE A 19 19.82 -16.85 -6.16
CA ILE A 19 20.80 -16.58 -5.12
C ILE A 19 21.88 -17.65 -5.25
N SER A 20 23.04 -17.26 -5.77
CA SER A 20 24.25 -18.05 -5.64
C SER A 20 24.60 -18.10 -4.16
N THR A 21 24.46 -19.29 -3.54
CA THR A 21 25.06 -19.60 -2.23
C THR A 21 26.57 -19.56 -2.41
N ALA A 22 27.17 -18.40 -2.26
CA ALA A 22 28.62 -18.24 -2.19
C ALA A 22 29.07 -18.41 -0.74
N THR A 23 29.93 -19.37 -0.59
CA THR A 23 30.73 -19.77 0.56
C THR A 23 31.27 -18.56 1.35
N LEU A 24 31.11 -18.61 2.69
CA LEU A 24 31.74 -17.69 3.64
C LEU A 24 33.27 -17.69 3.44
N ALA A 25 33.79 -16.67 2.81
CA ALA A 25 35.20 -16.32 2.85
C ALA A 25 35.37 -15.14 3.83
N THR A 26 36.10 -15.36 4.88
CA THR A 26 36.53 -14.38 5.89
C THR A 26 37.38 -13.27 5.26
N GLY A 27 36.82 -12.07 5.18
CA GLY A 27 37.49 -10.85 4.76
C GLY A 27 36.91 -9.64 5.49
N PRO A 28 37.62 -8.52 5.68
CA PRO A 28 37.39 -7.52 6.73
C PRO A 28 36.17 -6.63 6.48
N GLY A 29 34.99 -7.16 6.79
CA GLY A 29 33.69 -6.48 6.67
C GLY A 29 33.18 -5.78 7.92
N LEU A 30 34.06 -5.48 8.92
CA LEU A 30 33.61 -4.88 10.19
C LEU A 30 33.39 -3.35 10.14
N ARG A 31 33.41 -2.72 8.97
CA ARG A 31 33.25 -1.25 8.85
C ARG A 31 31.83 -0.77 8.52
N SER A 32 30.87 -1.66 8.28
CA SER A 32 29.51 -1.27 7.91
C SER A 32 28.53 -1.14 9.08
N LEU A 33 28.82 -1.69 10.24
CA LEU A 33 27.88 -1.71 11.38
C LEU A 33 27.83 -0.42 12.21
N THR A 34 28.78 0.49 12.03
CA THR A 34 28.82 1.75 12.81
C THR A 34 28.11 2.93 12.16
N LYS A 35 27.52 2.78 10.96
CA LYS A 35 26.92 3.90 10.23
C LYS A 35 25.39 4.05 10.42
N VAL A 36 24.72 3.11 11.11
CA VAL A 36 23.26 3.12 11.29
C VAL A 36 22.79 3.96 12.49
N LEU A 37 23.69 4.41 13.37
CA LEU A 37 23.37 5.24 14.54
C LEU A 37 23.85 6.69 14.41
N GLY A 38 24.25 7.14 13.22
CA GLY A 38 24.59 8.53 12.97
C GLY A 38 23.35 9.39 12.84
N GLN A 39 23.16 10.35 13.75
CA GLN A 39 22.21 11.45 13.65
C GLN A 39 22.21 12.00 12.22
N ASN A 40 21.17 11.72 11.47
CA ASN A 40 20.94 12.29 10.14
C ASN A 40 20.43 13.72 10.34
N ASN A 41 21.35 14.67 10.54
CA ASN A 41 21.04 16.08 10.75
C ASN A 41 20.37 16.69 9.51
N GLY A 42 19.08 16.39 9.32
CA GLY A 42 18.21 17.15 8.40
C GLY A 42 18.53 17.07 6.90
N ARG A 43 19.35 16.08 6.43
CA ARG A 43 19.53 15.89 4.98
C ARG A 43 18.25 15.29 4.37
N LYS A 44 17.96 15.65 3.13
CA LYS A 44 16.92 15.00 2.34
C LYS A 44 17.32 13.55 2.05
N LEU A 45 16.36 12.62 2.19
CA LEU A 45 16.56 11.22 1.91
C LEU A 45 16.27 10.88 0.45
N GLY A 46 17.14 10.10 -0.18
CA GLY A 46 16.96 9.65 -1.55
C GLY A 46 16.00 8.47 -1.66
N ILE A 47 14.99 8.60 -2.49
CA ILE A 47 14.02 7.54 -2.79
C ILE A 47 14.34 6.94 -4.16
N ALA A 48 14.42 5.62 -4.25
CA ALA A 48 14.39 4.89 -5.51
C ALA A 48 12.99 4.29 -5.72
N LEU A 49 12.35 4.59 -6.85
CA LEU A 49 11.06 3.98 -7.23
C LEU A 49 11.29 2.64 -7.92
N LEU A 50 10.76 1.57 -7.35
CA LEU A 50 10.80 0.23 -7.89
C LEU A 50 9.47 -0.12 -8.54
N GLY A 51 9.47 -0.22 -9.88
CA GLY A 51 8.25 -0.39 -10.68
C GLY A 51 7.73 0.94 -11.25
N LEU A 52 7.96 1.15 -12.56
CA LEU A 52 7.60 2.38 -13.27
C LEU A 52 6.28 2.24 -14.02
N GLY A 53 5.22 1.89 -13.27
CA GLY A 53 3.85 1.81 -13.78
C GLY A 53 3.12 3.14 -13.76
N ARG A 54 1.81 3.11 -14.05
CA ARG A 54 0.94 4.32 -14.09
C ARG A 54 0.96 5.10 -12.77
N TYR A 55 0.99 4.43 -11.63
CA TYR A 55 0.98 5.10 -10.33
C TYR A 55 2.30 5.84 -10.08
N SER A 56 3.43 5.22 -10.36
CA SER A 56 4.73 5.87 -10.28
C SER A 56 4.79 7.10 -11.20
N THR A 57 4.35 6.94 -12.47
CA THR A 57 4.44 8.00 -13.47
C THR A 57 3.47 9.16 -13.20
N ASN A 58 2.23 8.86 -12.79
CA ASN A 58 1.19 9.88 -12.70
C ASN A 58 1.02 10.47 -11.28
N GLN A 59 1.53 9.80 -10.27
CA GLN A 59 1.37 10.21 -8.87
C GLN A 59 2.71 10.38 -8.14
N LEU A 60 3.53 9.33 -8.03
CA LEU A 60 4.73 9.37 -7.17
C LEU A 60 5.84 10.25 -7.74
N GLY A 61 6.12 10.15 -9.04
CA GLY A 61 7.12 11.00 -9.69
C GLY A 61 6.81 12.50 -9.55
N PRO A 62 5.58 12.96 -9.91
CA PRO A 62 5.16 14.33 -9.63
C PRO A 62 5.22 14.70 -8.15
N ALA A 63 4.76 13.82 -7.24
CA ALA A 63 4.79 14.07 -5.81
C ALA A 63 6.20 14.28 -5.26
N LEU A 64 7.20 13.55 -5.77
CA LEU A 64 8.60 13.70 -5.38
C LEU A 64 9.20 15.06 -5.73
N ARG A 65 8.58 15.82 -6.64
CA ARG A 65 8.96 17.23 -6.88
C ARG A 65 8.43 18.19 -5.81
N GLU A 66 7.43 17.76 -5.05
CA GLU A 66 6.79 18.55 -3.99
C GLU A 66 7.31 18.19 -2.58
N THR A 67 8.05 17.08 -2.44
CA THR A 67 8.59 16.63 -1.15
C THR A 67 9.65 17.61 -0.60
N LYS A 68 9.67 17.74 0.73
CA LYS A 68 10.58 18.63 1.47
C LYS A 68 11.75 17.87 2.09
N LEU A 69 11.49 16.63 2.55
CA LEU A 69 12.45 15.82 3.31
C LEU A 69 13.05 14.67 2.49
N CYS A 70 12.58 14.46 1.28
CA CYS A 70 13.12 13.46 0.37
C CYS A 70 13.21 13.98 -1.07
N TYR A 71 13.78 13.16 -1.95
CA TYR A 71 13.89 13.44 -3.39
C TYR A 71 13.99 12.13 -4.18
N LEU A 72 13.68 12.19 -5.48
CA LEU A 72 13.87 11.06 -6.38
C LEU A 72 15.37 10.88 -6.67
N ALA A 73 15.96 9.85 -6.08
CA ALA A 73 17.38 9.53 -6.24
C ALA A 73 17.65 8.56 -7.39
N GLY A 74 16.74 7.62 -7.64
CA GLY A 74 16.93 6.60 -8.66
C GLY A 74 15.65 5.86 -9.01
N VAL A 75 15.76 4.93 -9.94
CA VAL A 75 14.66 4.07 -10.38
C VAL A 75 15.14 2.63 -10.58
N ILE A 76 14.21 1.69 -10.40
CA ILE A 76 14.45 0.25 -10.58
C ILE A 76 13.34 -0.29 -11.48
N THR A 77 13.70 -0.85 -12.63
CA THR A 77 12.73 -1.33 -13.63
C THR A 77 13.34 -2.40 -14.54
N GLY A 78 12.52 -3.37 -14.98
CA GLY A 78 12.91 -4.34 -16.02
C GLY A 78 12.77 -3.83 -17.46
N HIS A 79 12.46 -2.53 -17.66
CA HIS A 79 12.21 -1.94 -18.98
C HIS A 79 13.17 -0.79 -19.25
N GLN A 80 14.10 -0.98 -20.15
CA GLN A 80 15.13 0.01 -20.46
C GLN A 80 14.53 1.30 -20.99
N GLU A 81 13.52 1.23 -21.87
CA GLU A 81 12.84 2.40 -22.43
C GLU A 81 12.17 3.27 -21.36
N LYS A 82 11.66 2.65 -20.28
CA LYS A 82 11.12 3.40 -19.13
C LYS A 82 12.24 4.05 -18.34
N ALA A 83 13.35 3.35 -18.12
CA ALA A 83 14.50 3.90 -17.43
C ALA A 83 15.06 5.13 -18.16
N GLU A 84 15.25 5.06 -19.47
CA GLU A 84 15.74 6.17 -20.30
C GLU A 84 14.81 7.39 -20.21
N LYS A 85 13.49 7.15 -20.31
CA LYS A 85 12.50 8.22 -20.14
C LYS A 85 12.59 8.88 -18.76
N TRP A 86 12.72 8.11 -17.69
CA TRP A 86 12.83 8.66 -16.33
C TRP A 86 14.14 9.39 -16.08
N ILE A 87 15.24 8.93 -16.67
CA ILE A 87 16.52 9.66 -16.67
C ILE A 87 16.32 11.06 -17.27
N ALA A 88 15.67 11.14 -18.43
CA ALA A 88 15.44 12.40 -19.12
C ALA A 88 14.46 13.32 -18.36
N ASP A 89 13.31 12.78 -17.91
CA ASP A 89 12.22 13.55 -17.27
C ASP A 89 12.62 14.10 -15.89
N TYR A 90 13.51 13.40 -15.17
CA TYR A 90 13.89 13.72 -13.79
C TYR A 90 15.37 14.02 -13.60
N ASN A 91 16.15 14.07 -14.69
CA ASN A 91 17.60 14.31 -14.66
C ASN A 91 18.35 13.35 -13.71
N LEU A 92 18.02 12.06 -13.80
CA LEU A 92 18.61 11.05 -12.93
C LEU A 92 20.05 10.70 -13.38
N LYS A 93 20.91 10.42 -12.42
CA LYS A 93 22.22 9.86 -12.70
C LYS A 93 22.07 8.43 -13.21
N LYS A 94 22.75 8.09 -14.32
CA LYS A 94 22.67 6.74 -14.91
C LYS A 94 23.08 5.64 -13.91
N GLN A 95 24.02 5.92 -13.03
CA GLN A 95 24.47 5.00 -11.98
C GLN A 95 23.43 4.71 -10.90
N ASN A 96 22.33 5.48 -10.84
CA ASN A 96 21.22 5.30 -9.91
C ASN A 96 20.02 4.60 -10.58
N VAL A 97 20.25 3.99 -11.74
CA VAL A 97 19.25 3.23 -12.47
C VAL A 97 19.60 1.75 -12.40
N TYR A 98 18.68 0.96 -11.89
CA TYR A 98 18.84 -0.47 -11.66
C TYR A 98 17.78 -1.27 -12.39
N SER A 99 18.12 -2.54 -12.66
CA SER A 99 17.14 -3.54 -13.08
C SER A 99 16.66 -4.36 -11.89
N TYR A 100 15.67 -5.23 -12.12
CA TYR A 100 15.22 -6.15 -11.08
C TYR A 100 16.28 -7.21 -10.74
N GLU A 101 17.16 -7.54 -11.71
CA GLU A 101 18.20 -8.56 -11.59
C GLU A 101 19.42 -8.08 -10.79
N ASN A 102 19.63 -6.76 -10.70
CA ASN A 102 20.79 -6.18 -10.00
C ASN A 102 20.39 -5.28 -8.82
N LEU A 103 19.18 -5.49 -8.29
CA LEU A 103 18.62 -4.70 -7.18
C LEU A 103 19.52 -4.68 -5.94
N GLU A 104 20.20 -5.78 -5.64
CA GLU A 104 21.10 -5.90 -4.49
C GLU A 104 22.28 -4.91 -4.52
N HIS A 105 22.70 -4.45 -5.70
CA HIS A 105 23.78 -3.48 -5.84
C HIS A 105 23.43 -2.09 -5.30
N ILE A 106 22.16 -1.82 -4.98
CA ILE A 106 21.78 -0.59 -4.30
C ILE A 106 22.42 -0.47 -2.89
N ALA A 107 22.90 -1.59 -2.33
CA ALA A 107 23.56 -1.62 -1.01
C ALA A 107 24.69 -0.59 -0.92
N ASP A 108 25.49 -0.49 -1.96
CA ASP A 108 26.67 0.38 -2.01
C ASP A 108 26.36 1.81 -2.46
N ASN A 109 25.10 2.11 -2.79
CA ASN A 109 24.74 3.45 -3.23
C ASN A 109 24.27 4.33 -2.05
N PRO A 110 25.10 5.32 -1.63
CA PRO A 110 24.78 6.19 -0.50
C PRO A 110 23.71 7.25 -0.83
N GLU A 111 23.35 7.42 -2.10
CA GLU A 111 22.30 8.38 -2.51
C GLU A 111 20.89 7.79 -2.37
N ILE A 112 20.77 6.45 -2.21
CA ILE A 112 19.47 5.78 -2.02
C ILE A 112 19.35 5.38 -0.55
N ASP A 113 18.36 5.93 0.12
CA ASP A 113 18.01 5.62 1.51
C ASP A 113 16.75 4.75 1.60
N ILE A 114 15.81 4.97 0.69
CA ILE A 114 14.48 4.37 0.69
C ILE A 114 14.23 3.72 -0.67
N VAL A 115 13.69 2.52 -0.66
CA VAL A 115 13.09 1.89 -1.86
C VAL A 115 11.58 1.93 -1.72
N TYR A 116 10.89 2.54 -2.69
CA TYR A 116 9.44 2.54 -2.78
C TYR A 116 9.01 1.47 -3.78
N VAL A 117 8.45 0.36 -3.28
CA VAL A 117 8.01 -0.80 -4.08
C VAL A 117 6.61 -0.56 -4.62
N VAL A 118 6.46 -0.53 -5.95
CA VAL A 118 5.22 -0.15 -6.67
C VAL A 118 4.90 -1.14 -7.78
N THR A 119 5.21 -2.40 -7.55
CA THR A 119 4.91 -3.53 -8.45
C THR A 119 3.52 -4.12 -8.18
N PRO A 120 3.04 -5.13 -8.91
CA PRO A 120 1.90 -5.92 -8.47
C PRO A 120 2.13 -6.57 -7.09
N PRO A 121 1.09 -6.71 -6.24
CA PRO A 121 1.22 -7.10 -4.83
C PRO A 121 1.97 -8.41 -4.57
N ALA A 122 1.86 -9.40 -5.46
CA ALA A 122 2.58 -10.67 -5.32
C ALA A 122 4.10 -10.53 -5.40
N LEU A 123 4.61 -9.42 -5.93
CA LEU A 123 6.03 -9.15 -6.09
C LEU A 123 6.60 -8.27 -4.98
N HIS A 124 5.74 -7.67 -4.15
CA HIS A 124 6.18 -6.79 -3.05
C HIS A 124 7.14 -7.51 -2.09
N PRO A 125 6.88 -8.77 -1.65
CA PRO A 125 7.72 -9.42 -0.66
C PRO A 125 9.16 -9.61 -1.12
N GLU A 126 9.38 -10.12 -2.32
CA GLU A 126 10.72 -10.37 -2.84
C GLU A 126 11.54 -9.08 -2.95
N PHE A 127 10.94 -8.02 -3.50
CA PHE A 127 11.62 -6.75 -3.66
C PHE A 127 11.87 -6.02 -2.34
N ALA A 128 10.87 -6.00 -1.46
CA ALA A 128 11.02 -5.38 -0.15
C ALA A 128 12.08 -6.09 0.70
N ILE A 129 12.10 -7.44 0.68
CA ILE A 129 13.10 -8.24 1.41
C ILE A 129 14.50 -8.02 0.83
N CYS A 130 14.64 -7.99 -0.50
CA CYS A 130 15.93 -7.72 -1.16
C CYS A 130 16.45 -6.33 -0.77
N ALA A 131 15.63 -5.29 -0.90
CA ALA A 131 16.01 -3.93 -0.55
C ALA A 131 16.30 -3.77 0.96
N ALA A 132 15.54 -4.45 1.84
CA ALA A 132 15.84 -4.47 3.27
C ALA A 132 17.20 -5.10 3.59
N LYS A 133 17.54 -6.23 2.94
CA LYS A 133 18.86 -6.86 3.07
C LYS A 133 19.98 -5.96 2.56
N ALA A 134 19.71 -5.12 1.57
CA ALA A 134 20.62 -4.08 1.09
C ALA A 134 20.71 -2.86 2.04
N GLY A 135 20.06 -2.92 3.22
CA GLY A 135 20.12 -1.87 4.24
C GLY A 135 19.27 -0.64 3.92
N LYS A 136 18.30 -0.74 2.99
CA LYS A 136 17.43 0.37 2.62
C LYS A 136 16.11 0.31 3.37
N HIS A 137 15.57 1.49 3.74
CA HIS A 137 14.22 1.60 4.28
C HIS A 137 13.19 1.36 3.19
N ILE A 138 12.00 0.87 3.56
CA ILE A 138 11.01 0.40 2.59
C ILE A 138 9.70 1.17 2.73
N ILE A 139 9.17 1.66 1.60
CA ILE A 139 7.74 1.93 1.44
C ILE A 139 7.22 0.87 0.47
N SER A 140 6.23 0.08 0.88
CA SER A 140 5.55 -0.89 0.00
C SER A 140 4.15 -0.42 -0.32
N GLU A 141 3.75 -0.41 -1.59
CA GLU A 141 2.36 -0.09 -1.94
C GLU A 141 1.37 -1.07 -1.29
N LYS A 142 0.14 -0.59 -1.17
CA LYS A 142 -0.99 -1.40 -0.72
C LYS A 142 -1.57 -2.25 -1.89
N PRO A 143 -2.13 -3.44 -1.62
CA PRO A 143 -1.97 -4.20 -0.38
C PRO A 143 -0.51 -4.59 -0.17
N MET A 144 -0.10 -4.70 1.09
CA MET A 144 1.31 -4.95 1.44
C MET A 144 1.87 -6.21 0.79
N ALA A 145 1.06 -7.27 0.69
CA ALA A 145 1.35 -8.52 0.01
C ALA A 145 0.04 -9.22 -0.38
N THR A 146 0.10 -10.43 -0.92
CA THR A 146 -1.07 -11.25 -1.23
C THR A 146 -1.43 -12.27 -0.14
N SER A 147 -0.62 -12.37 0.91
CA SER A 147 -0.84 -13.25 2.05
C SER A 147 -0.30 -12.67 3.36
N VAL A 148 -0.86 -13.12 4.50
CA VAL A 148 -0.35 -12.77 5.84
C VAL A 148 1.07 -13.27 6.04
N VAL A 149 1.38 -14.47 5.57
CA VAL A 149 2.73 -15.06 5.66
C VAL A 149 3.77 -14.19 4.97
N ASP A 150 3.45 -13.64 3.81
CA ASP A 150 4.35 -12.74 3.09
C ASP A 150 4.50 -11.40 3.81
N CYS A 151 3.45 -10.87 4.43
CA CYS A 151 3.56 -9.71 5.30
C CYS A 151 4.52 -9.99 6.48
N ASP A 152 4.40 -11.13 7.13
CA ASP A 152 5.29 -11.56 8.22
C ASP A 152 6.75 -11.66 7.75
N ARG A 153 7.00 -12.21 6.56
CA ARG A 153 8.35 -12.28 5.96
C ARG A 153 8.95 -10.88 5.73
N MET A 154 8.17 -9.95 5.20
CA MET A 154 8.60 -8.57 4.97
C MET A 154 8.95 -7.87 6.28
N ILE A 155 8.08 -7.97 7.30
CA ILE A 155 8.29 -7.38 8.63
C ILE A 155 9.56 -7.96 9.27
N ALA A 156 9.71 -9.29 9.25
CA ALA A 156 10.87 -9.97 9.82
C ALA A 156 12.18 -9.55 9.14
N ALA A 157 12.19 -9.44 7.81
CA ALA A 157 13.38 -9.01 7.06
C ALA A 157 13.78 -7.56 7.39
N CYS A 158 12.82 -6.64 7.44
CA CYS A 158 13.08 -5.24 7.80
C CYS A 158 13.59 -5.13 9.25
N LYS A 159 12.99 -5.89 10.18
CA LYS A 159 13.44 -5.94 11.58
C LYS A 159 14.86 -6.50 11.70
N ALA A 160 15.18 -7.58 11.00
CA ALA A 160 16.53 -8.18 11.00
C ALA A 160 17.58 -7.21 10.43
N ALA A 161 17.24 -6.48 9.38
CA ALA A 161 18.11 -5.48 8.76
C ALA A 161 18.12 -4.13 9.53
N LYS A 162 17.32 -3.97 10.58
CA LYS A 162 17.14 -2.71 11.34
C LYS A 162 16.73 -1.52 10.48
N VAL A 163 15.93 -1.78 9.46
CA VAL A 163 15.34 -0.75 8.59
C VAL A 163 13.85 -0.60 8.86
N LYS A 164 13.29 0.57 8.56
CA LYS A 164 11.87 0.84 8.72
C LYS A 164 11.08 0.35 7.52
N LEU A 165 9.86 -0.11 7.77
CA LEU A 165 8.88 -0.53 6.78
C LEU A 165 7.61 0.29 6.95
N ALA A 166 7.18 0.98 5.89
CA ALA A 166 5.89 1.66 5.78
C ALA A 166 5.06 1.05 4.65
N VAL A 167 3.74 1.10 4.78
CA VAL A 167 2.80 0.73 3.71
C VAL A 167 2.24 1.99 3.07
N GLY A 168 1.98 1.96 1.77
CA GLY A 168 1.46 3.07 0.96
C GLY A 168 0.02 3.49 1.31
N TYR A 169 -0.27 3.67 2.59
CA TYR A 169 -1.58 4.09 3.10
C TYR A 169 -1.69 5.62 3.14
N ARG A 170 -1.68 6.23 1.96
CA ARG A 170 -1.73 7.69 1.76
C ARG A 170 -2.89 8.40 2.44
N LEU A 171 -4.01 7.70 2.70
CA LEU A 171 -5.19 8.28 3.36
C LEU A 171 -4.91 8.74 4.80
N HIS A 172 -3.92 8.17 5.48
CA HIS A 172 -3.45 8.68 6.78
C HIS A 172 -2.94 10.13 6.73
N TYR A 173 -2.63 10.62 5.53
CA TYR A 173 -2.10 11.98 5.31
C TYR A 173 -3.14 12.93 4.73
N ASP A 174 -4.29 12.42 4.30
CA ASP A 174 -5.41 13.21 3.83
C ASP A 174 -6.14 13.92 4.98
N LEU A 175 -6.51 15.18 4.78
CA LEU A 175 -7.06 16.00 5.87
C LEU A 175 -8.47 15.55 6.31
N TYR A 176 -9.30 15.07 5.39
CA TYR A 176 -10.64 14.56 5.71
C TYR A 176 -10.55 13.25 6.49
N HIS A 177 -9.62 12.37 6.12
CA HIS A 177 -9.39 11.12 6.86
C HIS A 177 -8.71 11.36 8.22
N LYS A 178 -7.86 12.39 8.33
CA LYS A 178 -7.33 12.83 9.63
C LYS A 178 -8.43 13.34 10.54
N GLU A 179 -9.39 14.11 10.00
CA GLU A 179 -10.58 14.52 10.76
C GLU A 179 -11.40 13.32 11.20
N MET A 180 -11.63 12.34 10.34
CA MET A 180 -12.30 11.10 10.72
C MET A 180 -11.59 10.40 11.89
N MET A 181 -10.26 10.29 11.84
CA MET A 181 -9.47 9.69 12.93
C MET A 181 -9.54 10.52 14.21
N HIS A 182 -9.54 11.84 14.09
CA HIS A 182 -9.72 12.75 15.22
C HIS A 182 -11.08 12.56 15.89
N LEU A 183 -12.17 12.60 15.11
CA LEU A 183 -13.54 12.36 15.59
C LEU A 183 -13.70 10.98 16.24
N ALA A 184 -13.05 9.95 15.70
CA ALA A 184 -13.04 8.60 16.28
C ALA A 184 -12.33 8.55 17.63
N LYS A 185 -11.19 9.24 17.75
CA LYS A 185 -10.38 9.29 18.96
C LYS A 185 -11.05 10.09 20.07
N GLU A 186 -11.51 11.30 19.78
CA GLU A 186 -12.14 12.21 20.74
C GLU A 186 -13.61 11.83 21.04
N GLN A 187 -14.22 10.96 20.23
CA GLN A 187 -15.62 10.53 20.33
C GLN A 187 -16.63 11.69 20.27
N ASP A 188 -16.32 12.72 19.52
CA ASP A 188 -17.17 13.92 19.37
C ASP A 188 -18.58 13.62 18.87
N PHE A 189 -18.70 12.60 17.99
CA PHE A 189 -19.97 12.06 17.51
C PHE A 189 -20.41 10.80 18.27
N GLY A 190 -19.77 10.50 19.40
CA GLY A 190 -19.83 9.22 20.07
C GLY A 190 -18.99 8.18 19.33
N THR A 191 -18.91 6.97 19.88
CA THR A 191 -18.30 5.84 19.18
C THR A 191 -19.04 5.57 17.87
N PHE A 192 -18.32 5.43 16.78
CA PHE A 192 -18.92 5.06 15.51
C PHE A 192 -19.38 3.61 15.55
N MET A 193 -20.69 3.40 15.46
CA MET A 193 -21.34 2.10 15.59
C MET A 193 -21.78 1.52 14.26
N ARG A 194 -22.02 2.36 13.26
CA ARG A 194 -22.39 1.94 11.91
C ARG A 194 -21.47 2.57 10.89
N MET A 195 -20.97 1.76 10.00
CA MET A 195 -20.14 2.17 8.88
C MET A 195 -20.67 1.52 7.59
N THR A 196 -20.72 2.26 6.51
CA THR A 196 -21.09 1.74 5.20
C THR A 196 -20.10 2.20 4.14
N GLY A 197 -19.68 1.30 3.25
CA GLY A 197 -18.72 1.62 2.21
C GLY A 197 -19.10 1.00 0.87
N ASP A 198 -18.93 1.77 -0.20
CA ASP A 198 -19.07 1.30 -1.57
C ASP A 198 -17.96 1.88 -2.43
N ARG A 199 -17.13 0.98 -2.99
CA ARG A 199 -16.04 1.38 -3.85
C ARG A 199 -15.94 0.49 -5.08
N GLY A 200 -16.04 1.10 -6.23
CA GLY A 200 -15.94 0.39 -7.50
C GLY A 200 -15.53 1.29 -8.66
N PHE A 201 -15.07 0.67 -9.73
CA PHE A 201 -15.00 1.26 -11.06
C PHE A 201 -15.15 0.16 -12.12
N VAL A 202 -15.68 0.54 -13.27
CA VAL A 202 -15.86 -0.42 -14.37
C VAL A 202 -14.50 -0.78 -14.97
N PHE A 203 -14.15 -2.08 -14.88
CA PHE A 203 -12.95 -2.65 -15.43
C PHE A 203 -13.30 -3.51 -16.65
N GLY A 204 -12.69 -3.22 -17.79
CA GLY A 204 -13.14 -3.81 -19.04
C GLY A 204 -12.06 -4.48 -19.89
N GLN A 205 -10.85 -4.67 -19.36
CA GLN A 205 -9.73 -5.25 -20.12
C GLN A 205 -8.85 -6.16 -19.26
N ARG A 206 -8.19 -7.14 -19.90
CA ARG A 206 -7.22 -7.96 -19.17
C ARG A 206 -6.02 -7.12 -18.75
N ALA A 207 -5.66 -7.24 -17.46
CA ALA A 207 -4.48 -6.62 -16.85
C ALA A 207 -4.10 -7.40 -15.59
N TRP A 208 -2.94 -7.09 -15.00
CA TRP A 208 -2.45 -7.76 -13.80
C TRP A 208 -3.43 -7.72 -12.60
N ARG A 209 -4.35 -6.72 -12.55
CA ARG A 209 -5.35 -6.57 -11.48
C ARG A 209 -6.39 -7.68 -11.43
N ILE A 210 -6.56 -8.43 -12.52
CA ILE A 210 -7.46 -9.58 -12.61
C ILE A 210 -6.71 -10.90 -12.84
N ASP A 211 -5.40 -10.88 -12.77
CA ASP A 211 -4.53 -12.06 -12.65
C ASP A 211 -4.35 -12.39 -11.17
N LYS A 212 -4.95 -13.46 -10.71
CA LYS A 212 -4.92 -13.87 -9.30
C LYS A 212 -3.51 -14.10 -8.77
N LYS A 213 -2.59 -14.55 -9.62
CA LYS A 213 -1.20 -14.83 -9.24
C LYS A 213 -0.44 -13.53 -8.94
N LEU A 214 -0.78 -12.44 -9.62
CA LEU A 214 -0.13 -11.13 -9.45
C LEU A 214 -0.86 -10.26 -8.44
N ALA A 215 -2.18 -10.22 -8.49
CA ALA A 215 -3.00 -9.34 -7.66
C ALA A 215 -3.42 -9.96 -6.32
N GLY A 216 -3.47 -11.30 -6.22
CA GLY A 216 -3.97 -12.01 -5.03
C GLY A 216 -5.50 -12.15 -4.99
N GLY A 217 -6.23 -11.34 -5.76
CA GLY A 217 -7.68 -11.29 -5.89
C GLY A 217 -8.10 -10.15 -6.80
N GLY A 218 -9.40 -9.87 -6.85
CA GLY A 218 -10.00 -8.83 -7.68
C GLY A 218 -10.17 -7.49 -6.95
N PRO A 219 -11.40 -6.90 -7.03
CA PRO A 219 -11.67 -5.59 -6.42
C PRO A 219 -11.47 -5.56 -4.90
N MET A 220 -11.58 -6.67 -4.18
CA MET A 220 -11.29 -6.71 -2.75
C MET A 220 -9.84 -6.30 -2.45
N MET A 221 -8.88 -6.82 -3.22
CA MET A 221 -7.46 -6.51 -3.08
C MET A 221 -7.14 -5.08 -3.54
N ASP A 222 -7.71 -4.63 -4.65
CA ASP A 222 -7.37 -3.30 -5.21
C ASP A 222 -8.14 -2.16 -4.55
N LEU A 223 -9.43 -2.35 -4.27
CA LEU A 223 -10.38 -1.32 -3.83
C LEU A 223 -10.92 -1.55 -2.42
N GLY A 224 -11.35 -2.78 -2.12
CA GLY A 224 -11.95 -3.12 -0.82
C GLY A 224 -11.03 -2.87 0.36
N ILE A 225 -9.72 -3.02 0.15
CA ILE A 225 -8.69 -2.69 1.16
C ILE A 225 -8.82 -1.26 1.69
N TYR A 226 -9.26 -0.30 0.88
CA TYR A 226 -9.45 1.08 1.34
C TYR A 226 -10.60 1.18 2.35
N ILE A 227 -11.71 0.43 2.13
CA ILE A 227 -12.83 0.40 3.06
C ILE A 227 -12.44 -0.36 4.33
N VAL A 228 -11.74 -1.49 4.21
CA VAL A 228 -11.22 -2.25 5.38
C VAL A 228 -10.35 -1.35 6.24
N HIS A 229 -9.40 -0.66 5.61
CA HIS A 229 -8.49 0.26 6.30
C HIS A 229 -9.24 1.45 6.91
N GLY A 230 -10.14 2.09 6.13
CA GLY A 230 -10.96 3.21 6.58
C GLY A 230 -11.87 2.87 7.76
N ALA A 231 -12.48 1.69 7.78
CA ALA A 231 -13.29 1.22 8.90
C ALA A 231 -12.46 1.00 10.16
N CYS A 232 -11.25 0.45 10.03
CA CYS A 232 -10.33 0.35 11.16
C CYS A 232 -9.87 1.73 11.66
N MET A 233 -9.65 2.72 10.76
CA MET A 233 -9.37 4.10 11.16
C MET A 233 -10.53 4.71 11.93
N ALA A 234 -11.77 4.53 11.45
CA ALA A 234 -12.99 4.99 12.12
C ALA A 234 -13.26 4.26 13.47
N ALA A 235 -12.77 3.03 13.58
CA ALA A 235 -12.78 2.28 14.86
C ALA A 235 -11.57 2.59 15.75
N ASN A 236 -10.92 3.73 15.58
CA ASN A 236 -9.73 4.16 16.33
C ASN A 236 -8.59 3.12 16.32
N GLY A 237 -8.34 2.51 15.19
CA GLY A 237 -7.29 1.49 14.97
C GLY A 237 -7.67 0.06 15.34
N VAL A 238 -8.85 -0.15 15.96
CA VAL A 238 -9.32 -1.48 16.36
C VAL A 238 -9.68 -2.31 15.14
N ALA A 239 -9.28 -3.59 15.15
CA ALA A 239 -9.64 -4.55 14.12
C ALA A 239 -11.01 -5.21 14.40
N PRO A 240 -11.75 -5.66 13.36
CA PRO A 240 -12.95 -6.46 13.57
C PRO A 240 -12.61 -7.84 14.17
N THR A 241 -13.55 -8.41 14.90
CA THR A 241 -13.43 -9.75 15.50
C THR A 241 -13.87 -10.85 14.56
N SER A 242 -14.81 -10.54 13.68
CA SER A 242 -15.34 -11.51 12.70
C SER A 242 -15.85 -10.82 11.45
N VAL A 243 -15.98 -11.59 10.38
CA VAL A 243 -16.51 -11.15 9.10
C VAL A 243 -17.49 -12.16 8.52
N THR A 244 -18.43 -11.66 7.72
CA THR A 244 -19.23 -12.45 6.78
C THR A 244 -19.04 -11.85 5.39
N ALA A 245 -19.10 -12.67 4.34
CA ALA A 245 -18.93 -12.17 2.97
C ALA A 245 -19.65 -13.06 1.97
N GLN A 246 -19.95 -12.48 0.82
CA GLN A 246 -20.54 -13.16 -0.33
C GLN A 246 -19.97 -12.56 -1.62
N GLU A 247 -19.48 -13.42 -2.51
CA GLU A 247 -19.18 -13.07 -3.88
C GLU A 247 -20.49 -13.06 -4.69
N GLU A 248 -20.73 -11.99 -5.45
CA GLU A 248 -21.90 -11.92 -6.33
C GLU A 248 -21.65 -12.72 -7.62
N PRO A 249 -22.72 -13.19 -8.29
CA PRO A 249 -22.62 -13.80 -9.61
C PRO A 249 -21.92 -12.87 -10.59
N LYS A 250 -20.93 -13.40 -11.33
CA LYS A 250 -20.17 -12.61 -12.31
C LYS A 250 -21.02 -12.30 -13.53
N THR A 251 -21.00 -11.05 -13.96
CA THR A 251 -21.66 -10.62 -15.21
C THR A 251 -20.77 -10.78 -16.43
N LYS A 252 -19.42 -10.84 -16.20
CA LYS A 252 -18.39 -11.02 -17.22
C LYS A 252 -17.43 -12.14 -16.81
N PRO A 253 -17.92 -13.41 -16.72
CA PRO A 253 -17.12 -14.54 -16.21
C PRO A 253 -15.89 -14.84 -17.06
N GLU A 254 -15.89 -14.52 -18.34
CA GLU A 254 -14.74 -14.67 -19.23
C GLU A 254 -13.59 -13.71 -18.90
N LEU A 255 -13.92 -12.53 -18.32
CA LEU A 255 -12.92 -11.55 -17.88
C LEU A 255 -12.46 -11.85 -16.46
N PHE A 256 -13.38 -12.14 -15.54
CA PHE A 256 -13.14 -12.36 -14.12
C PHE A 256 -13.06 -13.85 -13.75
N ASN A 257 -12.48 -14.68 -14.64
CA ASN A 257 -12.41 -16.14 -14.43
C ASN A 257 -11.57 -16.56 -13.24
N GLU A 258 -10.59 -15.76 -12.82
CA GLU A 258 -9.65 -16.07 -11.72
C GLU A 258 -9.97 -15.33 -10.42
N VAL A 259 -10.70 -14.21 -10.48
CA VAL A 259 -10.95 -13.32 -9.36
C VAL A 259 -12.43 -12.98 -9.26
N GLU A 260 -12.87 -12.49 -8.13
CA GLU A 260 -14.23 -11.93 -7.98
C GLU A 260 -14.40 -10.67 -8.86
N GLU A 261 -15.64 -10.44 -9.32
CA GLU A 261 -16.06 -9.22 -10.00
C GLU A 261 -16.68 -8.24 -9.00
N THR A 262 -17.48 -8.77 -8.06
CA THR A 262 -18.13 -8.01 -6.98
C THR A 262 -18.16 -8.87 -5.73
N ILE A 263 -17.81 -8.26 -4.59
CA ILE A 263 -17.90 -8.91 -3.29
C ILE A 263 -18.51 -7.95 -2.27
N ARG A 264 -19.44 -8.49 -1.45
CA ARG A 264 -20.05 -7.82 -0.29
C ARG A 264 -19.56 -8.46 0.98
N TRP A 265 -19.36 -7.65 2.02
CA TRP A 265 -18.96 -8.18 3.32
C TRP A 265 -19.47 -7.32 4.46
N THR A 266 -19.54 -7.92 5.65
CA THR A 266 -19.77 -7.22 6.92
C THR A 266 -18.61 -7.54 7.87
N MET A 267 -18.10 -6.51 8.53
CA MET A 267 -17.13 -6.62 9.61
C MET A 267 -17.83 -6.31 10.93
N ASP A 268 -17.68 -7.20 11.92
CA ASP A 268 -18.17 -6.98 13.28
C ASP A 268 -17.01 -6.63 14.21
N PHE A 269 -17.13 -5.53 14.93
CA PHE A 269 -16.11 -5.02 15.83
C PHE A 269 -16.39 -5.41 17.30
N PRO A 270 -15.35 -5.43 18.19
CA PRO A 270 -15.50 -5.89 19.58
C PRO A 270 -16.55 -5.12 20.40
N ASN A 271 -16.75 -3.83 20.08
CA ASN A 271 -17.71 -2.94 20.74
C ASN A 271 -19.13 -3.04 20.19
N GLY A 272 -19.41 -3.98 19.28
CA GLY A 272 -20.68 -4.14 18.58
C GLY A 272 -20.86 -3.28 17.34
N ALA A 273 -19.90 -2.43 17.00
CA ALA A 273 -19.93 -1.67 15.75
C ALA A 273 -19.87 -2.60 14.54
N LYS A 274 -20.47 -2.16 13.42
CA LYS A 274 -20.51 -2.90 12.17
C LYS A 274 -20.08 -2.03 10.99
N CYS A 275 -19.36 -2.65 10.04
CA CYS A 275 -19.12 -2.06 8.73
C CYS A 275 -19.70 -2.98 7.65
N GLU A 276 -20.66 -2.47 6.90
CA GLU A 276 -21.25 -3.13 5.73
C GLU A 276 -20.66 -2.53 4.46
N ALA A 277 -20.13 -3.35 3.58
CA ALA A 277 -19.37 -2.84 2.45
C ALA A 277 -19.53 -3.68 1.18
N VAL A 278 -19.30 -3.04 0.06
CA VAL A 278 -19.23 -3.66 -1.26
C VAL A 278 -18.08 -3.08 -2.05
N THR A 279 -17.45 -3.91 -2.86
CA THR A 279 -16.49 -3.46 -3.86
C THR A 279 -16.67 -4.21 -5.17
N SER A 280 -16.43 -3.52 -6.30
CA SER A 280 -16.73 -4.07 -7.61
C SER A 280 -15.84 -3.51 -8.71
N PHE A 281 -15.57 -4.35 -9.71
CA PHE A 281 -15.05 -3.95 -11.01
C PHE A 281 -16.15 -3.78 -12.08
N ASN A 282 -17.43 -3.73 -11.67
CA ASN A 282 -18.57 -3.64 -12.57
C ASN A 282 -19.51 -2.45 -12.32
N HIS A 283 -19.33 -1.69 -11.25
CA HIS A 283 -20.03 -0.43 -11.03
C HIS A 283 -19.07 0.65 -10.55
N SER A 284 -19.46 1.92 -10.69
CA SER A 284 -18.69 3.06 -10.21
C SER A 284 -19.29 3.60 -8.93
N ALA A 285 -18.51 3.58 -7.85
CA ALA A 285 -18.84 4.18 -6.56
C ALA A 285 -17.56 4.56 -5.82
N ASP A 286 -17.64 5.55 -4.95
CA ASP A 286 -16.54 5.94 -4.07
C ASP A 286 -17.10 6.69 -2.84
N LYS A 287 -17.74 5.94 -1.94
CA LYS A 287 -18.51 6.44 -0.80
C LYS A 287 -18.09 5.74 0.48
N PHE A 288 -18.09 6.49 1.57
CA PHE A 288 -17.90 5.94 2.91
C PHE A 288 -18.65 6.80 3.93
N ARG A 289 -19.50 6.19 4.73
CA ARG A 289 -20.27 6.87 5.76
C ARG A 289 -20.07 6.19 7.12
N ILE A 290 -19.93 7.00 8.16
CA ILE A 290 -19.75 6.55 9.53
C ILE A 290 -20.73 7.28 10.44
N GLU A 291 -21.35 6.55 11.37
CA GLU A 291 -22.40 7.06 12.26
C GLU A 291 -22.16 6.66 13.71
N GLY A 292 -22.25 7.65 14.59
CA GLY A 292 -22.27 7.50 16.04
C GLY A 292 -23.54 8.04 16.64
N ALA A 293 -23.72 7.87 17.95
CA ALA A 293 -24.94 8.28 18.65
C ALA A 293 -25.18 9.81 18.65
N LYS A 294 -24.13 10.62 18.44
CA LYS A 294 -24.19 12.09 18.52
C LYS A 294 -23.96 12.79 17.18
N GLY A 295 -23.74 12.02 16.09
CA GLY A 295 -23.49 12.59 14.79
C GLY A 295 -22.92 11.57 13.79
N TRP A 296 -22.68 12.06 12.60
CA TRP A 296 -22.18 11.24 11.48
C TRP A 296 -21.20 12.03 10.62
N MET A 297 -20.40 11.32 9.85
CA MET A 297 -19.55 11.85 8.79
C MET A 297 -19.79 11.04 7.51
N ASP A 298 -19.97 11.74 6.40
CA ASP A 298 -20.36 11.16 5.12
C ASP A 298 -19.43 11.66 4.00
N PHE A 299 -18.63 10.75 3.50
CA PHE A 299 -17.84 10.95 2.29
C PHE A 299 -18.71 10.57 1.10
N LYS A 300 -19.27 11.55 0.43
CA LYS A 300 -20.25 11.37 -0.65
C LYS A 300 -19.64 10.97 -1.98
N GLU A 301 -18.46 11.56 -2.27
CA GLU A 301 -17.76 11.34 -3.54
C GLU A 301 -16.27 11.42 -3.34
N HIS A 302 -15.53 10.72 -4.18
CA HIS A 302 -14.06 10.79 -4.22
C HIS A 302 -13.37 10.46 -2.90
N THR A 303 -14.03 9.69 -2.03
CA THR A 303 -13.58 9.31 -0.68
C THR A 303 -12.13 8.83 -0.66
N PHE A 304 -11.82 7.92 -1.57
CA PHE A 304 -10.54 7.22 -1.62
C PHE A 304 -9.70 7.64 -2.83
N THR A 305 -9.97 8.80 -3.41
CA THR A 305 -9.20 9.35 -4.53
C THR A 305 -8.06 10.26 -4.07
N TYR A 306 -7.39 10.90 -5.00
CA TYR A 306 -6.27 11.79 -4.72
C TYR A 306 -6.70 13.25 -4.57
N ARG A 307 -7.90 13.60 -5.00
CA ARG A 307 -8.42 14.98 -5.06
C ARG A 307 -9.95 14.97 -5.08
N GLY A 308 -10.54 16.13 -4.77
CA GLY A 308 -11.97 16.38 -4.97
C GLY A 308 -12.85 15.67 -3.96
N ILE A 309 -12.33 15.29 -2.79
CA ILE A 309 -13.14 14.66 -1.73
C ILE A 309 -14.29 15.58 -1.35
N VAL A 310 -15.51 15.07 -1.42
CA VAL A 310 -16.73 15.73 -0.95
C VAL A 310 -17.18 15.06 0.33
N CYS A 311 -17.12 15.79 1.42
CA CYS A 311 -17.43 15.27 2.75
C CYS A 311 -18.25 16.26 3.56
N GLU A 312 -19.24 15.75 4.26
CA GLU A 312 -20.03 16.52 5.22
C GLU A 312 -20.20 15.75 6.54
N THR A 313 -20.57 16.47 7.58
CA THR A 313 -20.89 15.91 8.89
C THR A 313 -22.28 16.38 9.34
N SER A 314 -22.78 15.79 10.41
CA SER A 314 -24.01 16.28 11.07
C SER A 314 -23.92 17.75 11.55
N ARG A 315 -22.72 18.33 11.53
CA ARG A 315 -22.46 19.76 11.88
C ARG A 315 -22.27 20.65 10.65
N GLY A 316 -22.38 20.09 9.45
CA GLY A 316 -22.22 20.80 8.17
C GLY A 316 -21.11 20.25 7.28
N PRO A 317 -20.92 20.85 6.09
CA PRO A 317 -19.89 20.41 5.15
C PRO A 317 -18.48 20.69 5.69
N LEU A 318 -17.55 19.77 5.36
CA LEU A 318 -16.14 19.98 5.63
C LEU A 318 -15.44 20.52 4.38
N THR A 319 -14.54 21.47 4.58
CA THR A 319 -13.70 22.03 3.53
C THR A 319 -12.27 22.14 4.00
N TYR A 320 -11.37 21.42 3.34
CA TYR A 320 -9.94 21.44 3.60
C TYR A 320 -9.17 21.82 2.33
N PRO A 321 -8.00 22.44 2.46
CA PRO A 321 -7.13 22.69 1.31
C PRO A 321 -6.68 21.36 0.68
N ALA A 322 -6.53 21.38 -0.64
CA ALA A 322 -5.95 20.23 -1.33
C ALA A 322 -4.49 20.03 -0.92
N ILE A 323 -4.13 18.80 -0.62
CA ILE A 323 -2.75 18.40 -0.31
C ILE A 323 -2.31 17.28 -1.24
N ASN A 324 -1.00 17.18 -1.47
CA ASN A 324 -0.44 16.00 -2.12
C ASN A 324 -0.20 14.92 -1.07
N GLN A 325 -1.14 13.96 -0.99
CA GLN A 325 -1.11 12.87 0.00
C GLN A 325 0.16 12.03 -0.11
N GLN A 326 0.65 11.81 -1.34
CA GLN A 326 1.84 11.01 -1.61
C GLN A 326 3.11 11.74 -1.15
N ALA A 327 3.21 13.04 -1.42
CA ALA A 327 4.33 13.85 -0.94
C ALA A 327 4.35 13.88 0.59
N ALA A 328 3.19 14.11 1.22
CA ALA A 328 3.07 14.12 2.68
C ALA A 328 3.44 12.77 3.32
N GLN A 329 3.06 11.64 2.69
CA GLN A 329 3.44 10.30 3.14
C GLN A 329 4.95 10.06 3.06
N MET A 330 5.58 10.45 1.95
CA MET A 330 7.02 10.27 1.77
C MET A 330 7.83 11.15 2.73
N ASP A 331 7.42 12.40 2.94
CA ASP A 331 8.05 13.31 3.90
C ASP A 331 7.88 12.82 5.34
N ASP A 332 6.69 12.33 5.73
CA ASP A 332 6.47 11.76 7.06
C ASP A 332 7.35 10.53 7.31
N PHE A 333 7.50 9.66 6.30
CA PHE A 333 8.37 8.50 6.43
C PHE A 333 9.85 8.89 6.53
N ALA A 334 10.28 9.89 5.76
CA ALA A 334 11.62 10.45 5.88
C ALA A 334 11.87 11.05 7.27
N ASP A 335 10.87 11.75 7.84
CA ASP A 335 10.93 12.25 9.21
C ASP A 335 11.00 11.10 10.24
N CYS A 336 10.22 10.03 10.05
CA CYS A 336 10.31 8.82 10.89
C CYS A 336 11.70 8.19 10.89
N ILE A 337 12.38 8.21 9.75
CA ILE A 337 13.74 7.70 9.64
C ILE A 337 14.72 8.64 10.37
N ASN A 338 14.64 9.94 10.11
CA ASN A 338 15.55 10.94 10.66
C ASN A 338 15.45 11.08 12.20
N THR A 339 14.23 10.96 12.74
CA THR A 339 13.96 11.13 14.19
C THR A 339 13.94 9.82 14.97
N GLY A 340 13.92 8.68 14.29
CA GLY A 340 13.76 7.37 14.93
C GLY A 340 12.31 7.01 15.34
N ARG A 341 11.35 7.93 15.22
CA ARG A 341 9.94 7.66 15.58
C ARG A 341 9.31 6.57 14.71
N ASN A 342 8.28 5.93 15.22
CA ASN A 342 7.53 4.94 14.45
C ASN A 342 6.66 5.60 13.38
N THR A 343 6.53 4.93 12.23
CA THR A 343 5.59 5.35 11.20
C THR A 343 4.16 5.00 11.59
N PRO A 344 3.17 5.88 11.32
CA PRO A 344 1.77 5.59 11.59
C PRO A 344 1.19 4.54 10.62
N VAL A 345 1.90 4.24 9.54
CA VAL A 345 1.47 3.28 8.50
C VAL A 345 2.45 2.11 8.41
N SER A 346 2.68 1.45 9.55
CA SER A 346 3.66 0.38 9.68
C SER A 346 3.29 -0.90 8.93
N GLY A 347 4.26 -1.82 8.80
CA GLY A 347 4.02 -3.15 8.22
C GLY A 347 2.96 -3.95 8.99
N GLU A 348 2.87 -3.78 10.32
CA GLU A 348 1.87 -4.44 11.16
C GLU A 348 0.44 -4.02 10.78
N LEU A 349 0.24 -2.74 10.39
CA LEU A 349 -1.05 -2.29 9.83
C LEU A 349 -1.38 -2.98 8.51
N GLY A 350 -0.39 -3.11 7.62
CA GLY A 350 -0.55 -3.85 6.37
C GLY A 350 -0.90 -5.32 6.61
N ARG A 351 -0.22 -5.96 7.56
CA ARG A 351 -0.49 -7.34 7.98
C ARG A 351 -1.91 -7.51 8.53
N ARG A 352 -2.34 -6.59 9.41
CA ARG A 352 -3.71 -6.56 9.96
C ARG A 352 -4.75 -6.55 8.83
N ASP A 353 -4.61 -5.65 7.88
CA ASP A 353 -5.56 -5.50 6.79
C ASP A 353 -5.57 -6.73 5.88
N MET A 354 -4.41 -7.34 5.64
CA MET A 354 -4.34 -8.62 4.93
C MET A 354 -4.97 -9.79 5.70
N ALA A 355 -4.89 -9.82 7.03
CA ALA A 355 -5.59 -10.81 7.85
C ALA A 355 -7.11 -10.66 7.74
N ILE A 356 -7.61 -9.43 7.75
CA ILE A 356 -9.03 -9.13 7.55
C ILE A 356 -9.49 -9.55 6.15
N ILE A 357 -8.75 -9.19 5.10
CA ILE A 357 -9.06 -9.55 3.71
C ILE A 357 -9.04 -11.08 3.53
N SER A 358 -8.08 -11.77 4.12
CA SER A 358 -8.02 -13.24 4.08
C SER A 358 -9.25 -13.87 4.71
N ALA A 359 -9.71 -13.35 5.86
CA ALA A 359 -10.92 -13.80 6.51
C ALA A 359 -12.19 -13.50 5.66
N ILE A 360 -12.24 -12.36 4.96
CA ILE A 360 -13.34 -12.00 4.04
C ILE A 360 -13.39 -13.01 2.88
N TYR A 361 -12.27 -13.34 2.25
CA TYR A 361 -12.23 -14.36 1.19
C TYR A 361 -12.61 -15.74 1.70
N GLU A 362 -12.18 -16.13 2.92
CA GLU A 362 -12.59 -17.40 3.53
C GLU A 362 -14.11 -17.41 3.80
N ALA A 363 -14.68 -16.32 4.31
CA ALA A 363 -16.11 -16.20 4.54
C ALA A 363 -16.91 -16.30 3.23
N ALA A 364 -16.48 -15.64 2.17
CA ALA A 364 -17.10 -15.72 0.85
C ALA A 364 -17.07 -17.14 0.28
N ARG A 365 -15.93 -17.83 0.41
CA ARG A 365 -15.76 -19.23 -0.06
C ARG A 365 -16.57 -20.23 0.72
N THR A 366 -16.73 -20.05 2.05
CA THR A 366 -17.39 -21.03 2.93
C THR A 366 -18.87 -20.72 3.17
N GLY A 367 -19.32 -19.50 2.91
CA GLY A 367 -20.64 -19.01 3.29
C GLY A 367 -20.84 -18.86 4.80
N LYS A 368 -19.76 -18.91 5.60
CA LYS A 368 -19.81 -18.89 7.06
C LYS A 368 -19.17 -17.62 7.61
N ARG A 369 -19.57 -17.24 8.82
CA ARG A 369 -18.87 -16.23 9.62
C ARG A 369 -17.47 -16.75 9.95
N VAL A 370 -16.44 -15.91 9.74
CA VAL A 370 -15.04 -16.26 10.01
C VAL A 370 -14.48 -15.29 11.05
N SER A 371 -13.79 -15.80 12.05
CA SER A 371 -13.08 -14.99 13.04
C SER A 371 -11.80 -14.41 12.44
N VAL A 372 -11.55 -13.12 12.68
CA VAL A 372 -10.34 -12.44 12.25
C VAL A 372 -9.21 -12.74 13.25
N LYS A 373 -8.09 -13.25 12.75
CA LYS A 373 -6.88 -13.55 13.55
C LYS A 373 -5.78 -12.55 13.15
N ILE A 374 -5.49 -11.59 14.04
CA ILE A 374 -4.46 -10.57 13.84
C ILE A 374 -3.09 -11.06 14.34
#